data_3bf1fdf9b3196335425496deb8fbce43
#
_entry.id   3bf1fdf9b3196335425496deb8fbce43
#
_cell.length_a   1.000
_cell.length_b   1.000
_cell.length_c   1.000
_cell.angle_alpha   90.00
_cell.angle_beta   90.00
_cell.angle_gamma   90.00
#
_symmetry.space_group_name_H-M   'P 1'
#
loop_
_entity.id
_entity.type
_entity.pdbx_description
1 polymer ?
#
loop_
_entity_poly.entity_id
_entity_poly.type
_entity_poly.pdbx_seq_one_letter_code
_entity_poly.pdbx_strand_id
1 'polypeptide(L)'
;MVNELYFKHKISKSMLACDMKVSRNFVARWTQSEQQDFTIDNRGWKKGRVRKWDKEIKERIRDIRLYLENDSFEFYIGATAIQQEWRRRYSDEVSPPLRTIGKYLSELGLVQKRKIKYKGAAKYLCYPEHTIYNQLGDRVVEVDFIGKKYIHCRSEPVNFIGFSFKKEPRLRYYKRIEGQTSDSFITETDKFFRLFEKPDVIKLDNGLAFIGSASGKRNISRSMNYLLKNNVIPVFAVPRKPFTQASIEGNNSVFSKKFWNRFDFKSLKEIDDKLELFNHSSQRYTGYKRPEKNHQKRNFSPKVYFIRQVKEVSENKKIGAYVNVLNVKIPMPKSLVNYYVLSEWNLNKETLNIYFEKDKIHKLIKKIDFKINKRSKEKFDVF
;
A
#
# COMPACT_ATOMS: atom_id res chain seq x y z
N MET A 1 -10.33 -2.11 51.11
CA MET A 1 -11.51 -1.20 51.05
C MET A 1 -12.73 -1.85 50.43
N VAL A 2 -12.83 -2.13 49.07
CA VAL A 2 -14.05 -2.72 48.46
C VAL A 2 -14.44 -4.07 49.06
N ASN A 3 -13.46 -4.95 49.23
CA ASN A 3 -13.65 -6.28 49.80
C ASN A 3 -14.10 -6.19 51.27
N GLU A 4 -13.46 -5.37 52.06
CA GLU A 4 -13.77 -5.11 53.44
C GLU A 4 -15.18 -4.53 53.63
N LEU A 5 -15.55 -3.55 52.87
CA LEU A 5 -16.90 -2.95 52.90
C LEU A 5 -17.98 -3.96 52.54
N TYR A 6 -17.68 -4.87 51.59
CA TYR A 6 -18.62 -5.93 51.21
C TYR A 6 -18.79 -7.00 52.30
N PHE A 7 -17.67 -7.57 52.75
CA PHE A 7 -17.73 -8.73 53.67
C PHE A 7 -17.95 -8.35 55.13
N LYS A 8 -17.25 -7.31 55.62
CA LYS A 8 -17.36 -6.85 57.03
C LYS A 8 -18.59 -5.96 57.24
N HIS A 9 -18.81 -5.00 56.35
CA HIS A 9 -19.90 -4.04 56.52
C HIS A 9 -21.18 -4.43 55.74
N LYS A 10 -21.17 -5.56 55.02
CA LYS A 10 -22.32 -6.14 54.27
C LYS A 10 -22.99 -5.15 53.29
N ILE A 11 -22.23 -4.20 52.74
CA ILE A 11 -22.73 -3.25 51.76
C ILE A 11 -22.91 -3.96 50.41
N SER A 12 -24.06 -3.76 49.77
CA SER A 12 -24.37 -4.44 48.50
C SER A 12 -23.44 -4.05 47.37
N LYS A 13 -23.17 -4.96 46.43
CA LYS A 13 -22.30 -4.72 45.27
C LYS A 13 -22.80 -3.54 44.40
N SER A 14 -24.10 -3.33 44.33
CA SER A 14 -24.70 -2.22 43.60
C SER A 14 -24.45 -0.89 44.26
N MET A 15 -24.54 -0.84 45.58
CA MET A 15 -24.29 0.36 46.39
C MET A 15 -22.82 0.74 46.33
N LEU A 16 -21.91 -0.23 46.53
CA LEU A 16 -20.46 -0.03 46.39
C LEU A 16 -20.08 0.46 44.97
N ALA A 17 -20.70 -0.04 43.95
CA ALA A 17 -20.46 0.39 42.57
C ALA A 17 -20.88 1.85 42.35
N CYS A 18 -22.01 2.26 42.93
CA CYS A 18 -22.52 3.62 42.87
C CYS A 18 -21.63 4.58 43.64
N ASP A 19 -21.33 4.29 44.89
CA ASP A 19 -20.56 5.16 45.80
C ASP A 19 -19.12 5.38 45.30
N MET A 20 -18.52 4.32 44.76
CA MET A 20 -17.15 4.35 44.22
C MET A 20 -17.06 4.78 42.77
N LYS A 21 -18.19 5.03 42.09
CA LYS A 21 -18.28 5.40 40.67
C LYS A 21 -17.58 4.41 39.74
N VAL A 22 -17.70 3.10 40.04
CA VAL A 22 -17.11 2.02 39.24
C VAL A 22 -18.20 1.06 38.74
N SER A 23 -17.88 0.19 37.77
CA SER A 23 -18.84 -0.80 37.29
C SER A 23 -19.13 -1.87 38.35
N ARG A 24 -20.36 -2.40 38.37
CA ARG A 24 -20.73 -3.52 39.23
C ARG A 24 -19.85 -4.77 38.99
N ASN A 25 -19.38 -4.97 37.75
CA ASN A 25 -18.44 -6.05 37.43
C ASN A 25 -17.07 -5.83 38.06
N PHE A 26 -16.63 -4.60 38.22
CA PHE A 26 -15.41 -4.28 38.96
C PHE A 26 -15.57 -4.73 40.42
N VAL A 27 -16.65 -4.31 41.11
CA VAL A 27 -16.93 -4.69 42.48
C VAL A 27 -17.04 -6.21 42.63
N ALA A 28 -17.78 -6.88 41.72
CA ALA A 28 -17.93 -8.34 41.73
C ALA A 28 -16.58 -9.07 41.65
N ARG A 29 -15.66 -8.58 40.83
CA ARG A 29 -14.30 -9.14 40.73
C ARG A 29 -13.50 -9.04 42.02
N TRP A 30 -13.62 -7.91 42.72
CA TRP A 30 -12.90 -7.65 43.97
C TRP A 30 -13.59 -8.23 45.22
N THR A 31 -14.75 -8.82 45.08
CA THR A 31 -15.53 -9.46 46.13
C THR A 31 -15.79 -10.93 45.87
N GLN A 32 -14.89 -11.61 45.16
CA GLN A 32 -15.01 -13.04 44.88
C GLN A 32 -14.70 -13.91 46.11
N SER A 33 -13.80 -13.46 46.97
CA SER A 33 -13.38 -14.17 48.20
C SER A 33 -13.03 -13.17 49.30
N GLU A 34 -13.39 -13.49 50.55
CA GLU A 34 -13.06 -12.68 51.71
C GLU A 34 -11.55 -12.68 52.01
N GLN A 35 -10.89 -13.81 51.74
CA GLN A 35 -9.45 -14.01 51.95
C GLN A 35 -8.57 -13.64 50.77
N GLN A 36 -9.05 -12.81 49.86
CA GLN A 36 -8.28 -12.44 48.69
C GLN A 36 -7.10 -11.54 49.09
N ASP A 37 -5.89 -12.04 48.86
CA ASP A 37 -4.67 -11.24 49.05
C ASP A 37 -4.48 -10.27 47.87
N PHE A 38 -4.72 -8.98 48.10
CA PHE A 38 -4.61 -7.91 47.10
C PHE A 38 -3.17 -7.44 46.88
N THR A 39 -2.22 -7.90 47.70
CA THR A 39 -0.79 -7.56 47.53
C THR A 39 -0.16 -8.38 46.42
N ILE A 40 -0.76 -9.52 46.07
CA ILE A 40 -0.29 -10.42 45.01
C ILE A 40 -0.92 -10.02 43.68
N ASP A 41 -0.14 -9.42 42.79
CA ASP A 41 -0.57 -9.20 41.42
C ASP A 41 -0.42 -10.51 40.61
N ASN A 42 -1.53 -11.24 40.49
CA ASN A 42 -1.60 -12.46 39.70
C ASN A 42 -1.73 -12.24 38.18
N ARG A 43 -1.72 -10.97 37.74
CA ARG A 43 -1.78 -10.63 36.30
C ARG A 43 -0.40 -10.85 35.68
N GLY A 44 -0.41 -11.41 34.50
CA GLY A 44 0.80 -11.62 33.74
C GLY A 44 1.45 -13.00 33.95
N TRP A 45 2.70 -13.08 33.56
CA TRP A 45 3.48 -14.32 33.61
C TRP A 45 4.01 -14.55 35.03
N LYS A 46 3.71 -15.71 35.64
CA LYS A 46 4.15 -16.04 37.00
C LYS A 46 5.69 -16.04 37.09
N LYS A 47 6.24 -15.43 38.15
CA LYS A 47 7.67 -15.46 38.47
C LYS A 47 8.16 -16.93 38.55
N GLY A 48 9.32 -17.22 37.93
CA GLY A 48 9.88 -18.59 37.92
C GLY A 48 9.35 -19.55 36.84
N ARG A 49 8.28 -19.19 36.13
CA ARG A 49 7.80 -20.04 35.05
C ARG A 49 8.69 -19.85 33.81
N VAL A 50 9.25 -20.96 33.30
CA VAL A 50 10.07 -20.94 32.10
C VAL A 50 9.25 -20.44 30.91
N ARG A 51 9.77 -19.47 30.20
CA ARG A 51 9.14 -18.97 28.98
C ARG A 51 9.42 -19.96 27.85
N LYS A 52 8.43 -20.22 27.02
CA LYS A 52 8.58 -21.07 25.81
C LYS A 52 9.75 -20.62 24.92
N TRP A 53 10.02 -19.32 24.92
CA TRP A 53 11.10 -18.70 24.14
C TRP A 53 12.12 -18.14 25.15
N ASP A 54 13.24 -18.81 25.31
CA ASP A 54 14.29 -18.51 26.30
C ASP A 54 15.44 -17.66 25.72
N LYS A 55 16.55 -17.62 26.45
CA LYS A 55 17.76 -16.90 26.01
C LYS A 55 18.41 -17.56 24.81
N GLU A 56 18.40 -18.89 24.72
CA GLU A 56 19.03 -19.62 23.59
C GLU A 56 18.31 -19.26 22.29
N ILE A 57 16.99 -19.26 22.28
CA ILE A 57 16.19 -18.83 21.12
C ILE A 57 16.51 -17.38 20.71
N LYS A 58 16.73 -16.50 21.69
CA LYS A 58 17.13 -15.11 21.43
C LYS A 58 18.50 -15.00 20.75
N GLU A 59 19.48 -15.80 21.18
CA GLU A 59 20.80 -15.87 20.55
C GLU A 59 20.71 -16.43 19.12
N ARG A 60 19.98 -17.51 18.90
CA ARG A 60 19.74 -18.06 17.55
C ARG A 60 19.10 -17.04 16.61
N ILE A 61 18.16 -16.24 17.10
CA ILE A 61 17.55 -15.13 16.34
C ILE A 61 18.60 -14.07 15.98
N ARG A 62 19.52 -13.74 16.92
CA ARG A 62 20.63 -12.83 16.67
C ARG A 62 21.55 -13.36 15.57
N ASP A 63 21.94 -14.62 15.67
CA ASP A 63 22.88 -15.25 14.74
C ASP A 63 22.28 -15.35 13.33
N ILE A 64 21.01 -15.71 13.20
CA ILE A 64 20.30 -15.66 11.92
C ILE A 64 20.28 -14.22 11.37
N ARG A 65 20.01 -13.22 12.23
CA ARG A 65 19.97 -11.83 11.81
C ARG A 65 21.32 -11.35 11.27
N LEU A 66 22.41 -11.67 11.95
CA LEU A 66 23.77 -11.32 11.54
C LEU A 66 24.17 -12.05 10.26
N TYR A 67 23.85 -13.33 10.13
CA TYR A 67 24.05 -14.09 8.91
C TYR A 67 23.32 -13.46 7.71
N LEU A 68 22.04 -13.11 7.85
CA LEU A 68 21.27 -12.45 6.79
C LEU A 68 21.83 -11.07 6.42
N GLU A 69 22.48 -10.38 7.35
CA GLU A 69 23.06 -9.07 7.13
C GLU A 69 24.43 -9.12 6.45
N ASN A 70 25.30 -10.05 6.87
CA ASN A 70 26.72 -10.07 6.52
C ASN A 70 27.05 -11.11 5.44
N ASP A 71 26.53 -12.33 5.55
CA ASP A 71 26.99 -13.48 4.77
C ASP A 71 26.06 -13.83 3.61
N SER A 72 24.79 -13.43 3.69
CA SER A 72 23.85 -13.70 2.62
C SER A 72 23.60 -12.46 1.76
N PHE A 73 23.39 -12.68 0.45
CA PHE A 73 22.93 -11.62 -0.46
C PHE A 73 21.45 -11.23 -0.23
N GLU A 74 20.94 -11.44 0.98
CA GLU A 74 19.55 -11.17 1.31
C GLU A 74 19.30 -9.69 1.57
N PHE A 75 18.34 -9.11 0.84
CA PHE A 75 17.92 -7.72 1.02
C PHE A 75 16.95 -7.55 2.19
N TYR A 76 16.31 -8.63 2.63
CA TYR A 76 15.33 -8.64 3.71
C TYR A 76 15.88 -9.34 4.93
N ILE A 77 16.02 -8.60 6.03
CA ILE A 77 16.69 -9.01 7.28
C ILE A 77 15.80 -8.80 8.51
N GLY A 78 14.48 -8.61 8.29
CA GLY A 78 13.51 -8.39 9.37
C GLY A 78 12.91 -9.70 9.90
N ALA A 79 11.95 -9.57 10.84
CA ALA A 79 11.35 -10.71 11.53
C ALA A 79 10.82 -11.81 10.60
N THR A 80 10.21 -11.45 9.47
CA THR A 80 9.70 -12.43 8.50
C THR A 80 10.84 -13.21 7.82
N ALA A 81 11.91 -12.53 7.41
CA ALA A 81 13.05 -13.18 6.79
C ALA A 81 13.76 -14.11 7.79
N ILE A 82 13.90 -13.68 9.05
CA ILE A 82 14.45 -14.51 10.12
C ILE A 82 13.57 -15.74 10.37
N GLN A 83 12.25 -15.60 10.36
CA GLN A 83 11.34 -16.73 10.52
C GLN A 83 11.43 -17.72 9.35
N GLN A 84 11.59 -17.23 8.12
CA GLN A 84 11.80 -18.07 6.93
C GLN A 84 13.12 -18.83 7.02
N GLU A 85 14.20 -18.14 7.41
CA GLU A 85 15.51 -18.75 7.59
C GLU A 85 15.55 -19.73 8.77
N TRP A 86 14.82 -19.44 9.87
CA TRP A 86 14.62 -20.37 10.98
C TRP A 86 14.03 -21.69 10.50
N ARG A 87 12.91 -21.63 9.75
CA ARG A 87 12.25 -22.83 9.20
C ARG A 87 13.15 -23.63 8.26
N ARG A 88 14.07 -22.96 7.58
CA ARG A 88 15.05 -23.62 6.72
C ARG A 88 16.14 -24.34 7.51
N ARG A 89 16.63 -23.72 8.60
CA ARG A 89 17.71 -24.29 9.43
C ARG A 89 17.23 -25.33 10.44
N TYR A 90 16.05 -25.09 10.99
CA TYR A 90 15.46 -25.87 12.07
C TYR A 90 14.08 -26.38 11.62
N SER A 91 14.09 -27.27 10.59
CA SER A 91 12.85 -27.79 9.97
C SER A 91 11.94 -28.49 10.97
N ASP A 92 12.52 -29.15 11.96
CA ASP A 92 11.82 -29.97 12.95
C ASP A 92 11.38 -29.20 14.20
N GLU A 93 11.78 -27.92 14.29
CA GLU A 93 11.44 -27.05 15.41
C GLU A 93 10.34 -26.06 15.05
N VAL A 94 9.47 -25.78 16.04
CA VAL A 94 8.46 -24.73 15.89
C VAL A 94 9.14 -23.36 15.86
N SER A 95 8.94 -22.61 14.79
CA SER A 95 9.51 -21.27 14.69
C SER A 95 8.88 -20.27 15.65
N PRO A 96 9.65 -19.33 16.23
CA PRO A 96 9.09 -18.28 17.05
C PRO A 96 8.11 -17.40 16.27
N PRO A 97 7.01 -16.92 16.90
CA PRO A 97 6.10 -15.98 16.25
C PRO A 97 6.80 -14.67 15.87
N LEU A 98 6.35 -14.04 14.79
CA LEU A 98 6.92 -12.76 14.30
C LEU A 98 7.01 -11.69 15.38
N ARG A 99 6.01 -11.64 16.29
CA ARG A 99 5.99 -10.71 17.41
C ARG A 99 7.14 -10.97 18.39
N THR A 100 7.44 -12.24 18.68
CA THR A 100 8.55 -12.63 19.56
C THR A 100 9.90 -12.27 18.91
N ILE A 101 10.08 -12.61 17.64
CA ILE A 101 11.29 -12.24 16.89
C ILE A 101 11.47 -10.72 16.88
N GLY A 102 10.42 -9.95 16.56
CA GLY A 102 10.47 -8.50 16.56
C GLY A 102 10.81 -7.89 17.93
N LYS A 103 10.29 -8.49 19.02
CA LYS A 103 10.63 -8.09 20.39
C LYS A 103 12.11 -8.33 20.68
N TYR A 104 12.64 -9.52 20.36
CA TYR A 104 14.05 -9.85 20.59
C TYR A 104 14.99 -8.99 19.76
N LEU A 105 14.68 -8.73 18.50
CA LEU A 105 15.44 -7.77 17.68
C LEU A 105 15.50 -6.37 18.30
N SER A 106 14.40 -5.92 18.87
CA SER A 106 14.34 -4.61 19.56
C SER A 106 15.15 -4.59 20.85
N GLU A 107 15.09 -5.67 21.65
CA GLU A 107 15.88 -5.83 22.88
C GLU A 107 17.39 -5.93 22.62
N LEU A 108 17.76 -6.53 21.47
CA LEU A 108 19.15 -6.63 21.01
C LEU A 108 19.68 -5.35 20.34
N GLY A 109 18.85 -4.31 20.21
CA GLY A 109 19.24 -3.07 19.52
C GLY A 109 19.38 -3.19 18.01
N LEU A 110 18.98 -4.33 17.41
CA LEU A 110 19.12 -4.61 15.98
C LEU A 110 18.03 -3.97 15.11
N VAL A 111 17.10 -3.22 15.72
CA VAL A 111 16.03 -2.49 15.04
C VAL A 111 15.99 -1.05 15.53
N GLN A 112 16.09 -0.11 14.60
CA GLN A 112 15.93 1.32 14.92
C GLN A 112 14.48 1.65 15.27
N LYS A 113 14.26 2.36 16.37
CA LYS A 113 12.94 2.88 16.73
C LYS A 113 12.46 3.86 15.65
N ARG A 114 11.29 3.60 15.08
CA ARG A 114 10.68 4.52 14.11
C ARG A 114 10.12 5.74 14.82
N LYS A 115 10.44 6.94 14.34
CA LYS A 115 9.72 8.15 14.76
C LYS A 115 8.28 8.05 14.27
N ILE A 116 7.34 8.27 15.20
CA ILE A 116 5.90 8.29 14.87
C ILE A 116 5.66 9.53 14.01
N LYS A 117 5.21 9.33 12.76
CA LYS A 117 4.76 10.43 11.90
C LYS A 117 3.26 10.62 12.11
N TYR A 118 2.83 11.82 12.45
CA TYR A 118 1.42 12.17 12.52
C TYR A 118 0.80 12.00 11.13
N LYS A 119 -0.34 11.30 11.07
CA LYS A 119 -1.12 11.17 9.84
C LYS A 119 -1.93 12.45 9.67
N GLY A 120 -1.72 13.16 8.57
CA GLY A 120 -2.47 14.38 8.24
C GLY A 120 -3.97 14.11 8.01
N ALA A 121 -4.75 15.18 7.91
CA ALA A 121 -6.20 15.17 7.73
C ALA A 121 -6.71 14.38 6.51
N ALA A 122 -5.88 14.12 5.52
CA ALA A 122 -6.20 13.33 4.34
C ALA A 122 -6.78 11.92 4.65
N LYS A 123 -6.49 11.37 5.84
CA LYS A 123 -7.06 10.09 6.29
C LYS A 123 -8.59 10.13 6.45
N TYR A 124 -9.15 11.30 6.69
CA TYR A 124 -10.59 11.48 6.96
C TYR A 124 -11.40 11.83 5.71
N LEU A 125 -10.73 12.04 4.57
CA LEU A 125 -11.39 12.28 3.29
C LEU A 125 -11.86 10.94 2.71
N CYS A 126 -13.08 10.91 2.16
CA CYS A 126 -13.60 9.71 1.51
C CYS A 126 -12.78 9.45 0.23
N TYR A 127 -12.04 8.36 0.24
CA TYR A 127 -11.26 7.90 -0.91
C TYR A 127 -11.93 6.66 -1.50
N PRO A 128 -12.13 6.56 -2.81
CA PRO A 128 -12.88 5.47 -3.45
C PRO A 128 -12.09 4.15 -3.47
N GLU A 129 -11.67 3.69 -2.27
CA GLU A 129 -10.80 2.53 -2.10
C GLU A 129 -11.54 1.23 -2.38
N HIS A 130 -12.78 1.13 -1.93
CA HIS A 130 -13.57 -0.09 -2.11
C HIS A 130 -13.84 -0.37 -3.59
N THR A 131 -14.25 0.65 -4.36
CA THR A 131 -14.47 0.50 -5.80
C THR A 131 -13.19 0.07 -6.52
N ILE A 132 -12.09 0.79 -6.29
CA ILE A 132 -10.83 0.54 -7.00
C ILE A 132 -10.26 -0.84 -6.70
N TYR A 133 -10.25 -1.26 -5.43
CA TYR A 133 -9.54 -2.48 -5.02
C TYR A 133 -10.43 -3.71 -4.85
N ASN A 134 -11.75 -3.57 -4.96
CA ASN A 134 -12.67 -4.70 -4.80
C ASN A 134 -13.68 -4.86 -5.94
N GLN A 135 -14.07 -3.76 -6.63
CA GLN A 135 -15.07 -3.83 -7.68
C GLN A 135 -14.48 -3.84 -9.10
N LEU A 136 -13.39 -3.07 -9.34
CA LEU A 136 -12.78 -2.99 -10.68
C LEU A 136 -12.00 -4.25 -11.05
N GLY A 137 -11.47 -4.98 -10.07
CA GLY A 137 -10.75 -6.23 -10.28
C GLY A 137 -10.06 -6.74 -9.03
N ASP A 138 -9.64 -8.00 -9.07
CA ASP A 138 -8.99 -8.65 -7.93
C ASP A 138 -7.51 -8.33 -7.85
N ARG A 139 -6.88 -8.10 -9.00
CA ARG A 139 -5.46 -7.80 -9.12
C ARG A 139 -5.23 -6.35 -9.50
N VAL A 140 -4.75 -5.57 -8.57
CA VAL A 140 -4.39 -4.16 -8.77
C VAL A 140 -2.88 -4.00 -8.60
N VAL A 141 -2.24 -3.44 -9.62
CA VAL A 141 -0.82 -3.09 -9.61
C VAL A 141 -0.68 -1.57 -9.62
N GLU A 142 0.08 -1.03 -8.70
CA GLU A 142 0.52 0.37 -8.73
C GLU A 142 1.86 0.44 -9.47
N VAL A 143 2.00 1.39 -10.40
CA VAL A 143 3.23 1.60 -11.19
C VAL A 143 3.70 3.03 -11.02
N ASP A 144 5.00 3.20 -10.87
CA ASP A 144 5.63 4.51 -10.72
C ASP A 144 7.05 4.51 -11.27
N PHE A 145 7.51 5.67 -11.73
CA PHE A 145 8.89 5.90 -12.09
C PHE A 145 9.71 6.35 -10.89
N ILE A 146 10.87 5.74 -10.70
CA ILE A 146 11.87 6.20 -9.75
C ILE A 146 12.97 6.89 -10.56
N GLY A 147 13.05 8.21 -10.43
CA GLY A 147 13.91 9.00 -11.26
C GLY A 147 15.13 9.58 -10.57
N LYS A 148 16.07 10.00 -11.43
CA LYS A 148 17.25 10.81 -11.12
C LYS A 148 18.08 10.26 -9.96
N LYS A 149 18.49 9.02 -10.09
CA LYS A 149 19.54 8.43 -9.26
C LYS A 149 20.88 8.63 -9.98
N TYR A 150 21.92 9.00 -9.27
CA TYR A 150 23.24 9.27 -9.85
C TYR A 150 24.27 8.29 -9.29
N ILE A 151 25.22 7.89 -10.11
CA ILE A 151 26.43 7.14 -9.72
C ILE A 151 27.65 8.00 -10.05
N HIS A 152 28.72 7.83 -9.28
CA HIS A 152 29.89 8.72 -9.35
C HIS A 152 30.57 8.77 -10.73
N CYS A 153 30.51 7.69 -11.50
CA CYS A 153 31.19 7.58 -12.79
C CYS A 153 30.30 8.03 -13.98
N ARG A 154 29.12 8.66 -13.74
CA ARG A 154 28.20 9.01 -14.80
C ARG A 154 27.48 10.35 -14.53
N SER A 155 27.46 11.23 -15.53
CA SER A 155 26.73 12.50 -15.48
C SER A 155 25.22 12.33 -15.68
N GLU A 156 24.80 11.32 -16.44
CA GLU A 156 23.39 11.08 -16.73
C GLU A 156 22.71 10.30 -15.59
N PRO A 157 21.46 10.64 -15.26
CA PRO A 157 20.72 9.96 -14.22
C PRO A 157 20.34 8.52 -14.61
N VAL A 158 20.32 7.64 -13.64
CA VAL A 158 19.75 6.31 -13.73
C VAL A 158 18.28 6.37 -13.32
N ASN A 159 17.40 5.84 -14.15
CA ASN A 159 15.97 5.80 -13.91
C ASN A 159 15.50 4.36 -13.76
N PHE A 160 14.42 4.17 -12.99
CA PHE A 160 13.81 2.87 -12.80
C PHE A 160 12.30 2.99 -12.95
N ILE A 161 11.67 1.87 -13.27
CA ILE A 161 10.23 1.68 -13.17
C ILE A 161 9.95 0.63 -12.11
N GLY A 162 8.97 0.88 -11.25
CA GLY A 162 8.55 -0.01 -10.18
C GLY A 162 7.11 -0.46 -10.36
N PHE A 163 6.86 -1.74 -10.13
CA PHE A 163 5.55 -2.39 -10.13
C PHE A 163 5.28 -2.94 -8.74
N SER A 164 4.10 -2.72 -8.20
CA SER A 164 3.72 -3.16 -6.87
C SER A 164 2.31 -3.72 -6.84
N PHE A 165 2.15 -5.00 -6.53
CA PHE A 165 0.82 -5.54 -6.23
C PHE A 165 0.26 -4.95 -4.93
N LYS A 166 -0.98 -4.49 -4.96
CA LYS A 166 -1.66 -3.91 -3.81
C LYS A 166 -2.13 -4.96 -2.82
N LYS A 167 -2.65 -6.09 -3.31
CA LYS A 167 -3.10 -7.22 -2.49
C LYS A 167 -2.01 -8.26 -2.32
N GLU A 168 -2.15 -9.11 -1.32
CA GLU A 168 -1.24 -10.25 -1.11
C GLU A 168 -1.34 -11.29 -2.25
N PRO A 169 -0.24 -11.90 -2.62
CA PRO A 169 1.13 -11.57 -2.20
C PRO A 169 1.61 -10.24 -2.80
N ARG A 170 2.11 -9.34 -1.96
CA ARG A 170 2.52 -7.98 -2.36
C ARG A 170 3.88 -8.00 -3.06
N LEU A 171 3.93 -8.57 -4.24
CA LEU A 171 5.14 -8.57 -5.07
C LEU A 171 5.58 -7.15 -5.40
N ARG A 172 6.89 -6.95 -5.40
CA ARG A 172 7.58 -5.75 -5.87
C ARG A 172 8.54 -6.14 -6.95
N TYR A 173 8.50 -5.43 -8.07
CA TYR A 173 9.39 -5.65 -9.20
C TYR A 173 9.89 -4.32 -9.72
N TYR A 174 11.18 -4.25 -10.00
CA TYR A 174 11.84 -3.04 -10.50
C TYR A 174 12.68 -3.36 -11.73
N LYS A 175 12.72 -2.42 -12.64
CA LYS A 175 13.61 -2.49 -13.81
C LYS A 175 14.26 -1.15 -14.06
N ARG A 176 15.54 -1.16 -14.42
CA ARG A 176 16.22 0.03 -14.91
C ARG A 176 15.71 0.36 -16.32
N ILE A 177 15.54 1.65 -16.58
CA ILE A 177 15.06 2.20 -17.84
C ILE A 177 15.96 3.36 -18.25
N GLU A 178 16.02 3.67 -19.53
CA GLU A 178 16.81 4.80 -20.03
C GLU A 178 16.14 6.13 -19.74
N GLY A 179 14.83 6.21 -19.84
CA GLY A 179 14.07 7.42 -19.62
C GLY A 179 12.63 7.17 -19.15
N GLN A 180 12.03 8.16 -18.51
CA GLN A 180 10.64 8.11 -18.03
C GLN A 180 9.67 8.44 -19.17
N THR A 181 9.59 7.57 -20.16
CA THR A 181 8.79 7.74 -21.37
C THR A 181 7.63 6.76 -21.45
N SER A 182 6.64 7.05 -22.33
CA SER A 182 5.56 6.10 -22.62
C SER A 182 6.10 4.79 -23.24
N ASP A 183 7.19 4.88 -24.03
CA ASP A 183 7.80 3.70 -24.64
C ASP A 183 8.45 2.80 -23.59
N SER A 184 9.22 3.38 -22.67
CA SER A 184 9.78 2.64 -21.53
C SER A 184 8.70 1.97 -20.70
N PHE A 185 7.60 2.68 -20.42
CA PHE A 185 6.46 2.14 -19.69
C PHE A 185 5.84 0.94 -20.42
N ILE A 186 5.55 1.09 -21.71
CA ILE A 186 4.90 0.05 -22.53
C ILE A 186 5.81 -1.20 -22.61
N THR A 187 7.09 -0.99 -22.93
CA THR A 187 8.07 -2.08 -23.07
C THR A 187 8.22 -2.86 -21.75
N GLU A 188 8.39 -2.18 -20.64
CA GLU A 188 8.60 -2.85 -19.35
C GLU A 188 7.30 -3.44 -18.79
N THR A 189 6.15 -2.85 -19.08
CA THR A 189 4.85 -3.43 -18.72
C THR A 189 4.56 -4.70 -19.51
N ASP A 190 4.94 -4.75 -20.79
CA ASP A 190 4.80 -5.96 -21.60
C ASP A 190 5.68 -7.10 -21.05
N LYS A 191 6.93 -6.81 -20.68
CA LYS A 191 7.82 -7.78 -20.02
C LYS A 191 7.24 -8.23 -18.66
N PHE A 192 6.69 -7.28 -17.89
CA PHE A 192 6.05 -7.59 -16.61
C PHE A 192 4.86 -8.54 -16.78
N PHE A 193 4.00 -8.36 -17.80
CA PHE A 193 2.89 -9.25 -18.09
C PHE A 193 3.33 -10.66 -18.51
N ARG A 194 4.51 -10.79 -19.15
CA ARG A 194 5.09 -12.09 -19.51
C ARG A 194 5.69 -12.81 -18.31
N LEU A 195 6.32 -12.08 -17.39
CA LEU A 195 6.98 -12.65 -16.21
C LEU A 195 5.99 -13.00 -15.10
N PHE A 196 4.97 -12.18 -14.94
CA PHE A 196 4.02 -12.25 -13.84
C PHE A 196 2.58 -12.40 -14.36
N GLU A 197 1.65 -12.32 -13.44
CA GLU A 197 0.23 -12.31 -13.76
C GLU A 197 -0.18 -10.93 -14.32
N LYS A 198 -0.96 -10.94 -15.43
CA LYS A 198 -1.55 -9.71 -15.95
C LYS A 198 -2.59 -9.19 -14.96
N PRO A 199 -2.48 -7.94 -14.47
CA PRO A 199 -3.45 -7.41 -13.54
C PRO A 199 -4.75 -7.01 -14.22
N ASP A 200 -5.84 -6.90 -13.45
CA ASP A 200 -7.10 -6.31 -13.93
C ASP A 200 -6.99 -4.78 -14.03
N VAL A 201 -6.23 -4.18 -13.11
CA VAL A 201 -6.13 -2.74 -12.94
C VAL A 201 -4.66 -2.33 -12.80
N ILE A 202 -4.25 -1.31 -13.55
CA ILE A 202 -3.00 -0.60 -13.29
C ILE A 202 -3.32 0.82 -12.83
N LYS A 203 -2.80 1.15 -11.63
CA LYS A 203 -2.91 2.49 -11.07
C LYS A 203 -1.63 3.27 -11.30
N LEU A 204 -1.78 4.44 -11.88
CA LEU A 204 -0.72 5.32 -12.37
C LEU A 204 -0.79 6.69 -11.69
N ASP A 205 0.31 7.40 -11.67
CA ASP A 205 0.31 8.82 -11.40
C ASP A 205 -0.18 9.63 -12.63
N ASN A 206 -0.10 10.96 -12.56
CA ASN A 206 -0.48 11.82 -13.67
C ASN A 206 0.74 12.35 -14.47
N GLY A 207 1.84 11.61 -14.47
CA GLY A 207 3.03 11.91 -15.26
C GLY A 207 2.74 11.91 -16.76
N LEU A 208 3.47 12.73 -17.51
CA LEU A 208 3.25 12.89 -18.96
C LEU A 208 3.40 11.58 -19.74
N ALA A 209 4.28 10.70 -19.30
CA ALA A 209 4.46 9.38 -19.90
C ALA A 209 3.17 8.52 -19.82
N PHE A 210 2.35 8.73 -18.82
CA PHE A 210 1.11 7.98 -18.60
C PHE A 210 -0.11 8.70 -19.15
N ILE A 211 -0.24 10.03 -18.87
CA ILE A 211 -1.43 10.80 -19.27
C ILE A 211 -1.33 11.39 -20.69
N GLY A 212 -0.11 11.49 -21.22
CA GLY A 212 0.20 11.85 -22.61
C GLY A 212 0.35 13.32 -22.87
N SER A 213 -0.47 14.20 -22.31
CA SER A 213 -0.41 15.64 -22.57
C SER A 213 -0.78 16.47 -21.34
N ALA A 214 0.00 17.50 -21.07
CA ALA A 214 -0.28 18.45 -19.99
C ALA A 214 -1.44 19.40 -20.32
N SER A 215 -1.66 19.75 -21.59
CA SER A 215 -2.66 20.73 -22.04
C SER A 215 -3.81 20.14 -22.86
N GLY A 216 -3.63 18.96 -23.42
CA GLY A 216 -4.64 18.33 -24.27
C GLY A 216 -5.91 17.98 -23.49
N LYS A 217 -7.06 18.35 -24.07
CA LYS A 217 -8.37 18.02 -23.49
C LYS A 217 -8.87 16.70 -24.03
N ARG A 218 -9.28 15.78 -23.11
CA ARG A 218 -9.91 14.50 -23.45
C ARG A 218 -9.07 13.63 -24.41
N ASN A 219 -7.75 13.68 -24.22
CA ASN A 219 -6.81 12.89 -25.01
C ASN A 219 -6.65 11.48 -24.41
N ILE A 220 -6.49 10.50 -25.31
CA ILE A 220 -6.00 9.18 -24.93
C ILE A 220 -4.50 9.15 -25.16
N SER A 221 -3.74 8.70 -24.19
CA SER A 221 -2.30 8.51 -24.28
C SER A 221 -1.95 7.15 -24.90
N ARG A 222 -0.69 7.01 -25.37
CA ARG A 222 -0.15 5.72 -25.81
C ARG A 222 -0.21 4.68 -24.69
N SER A 223 0.10 5.08 -23.46
CA SER A 223 0.04 4.23 -22.28
C SER A 223 -1.39 3.76 -21.96
N MET A 224 -2.38 4.67 -21.99
CA MET A 224 -3.78 4.30 -21.83
C MET A 224 -4.22 3.30 -22.91
N ASN A 225 -3.95 3.61 -24.19
CA ASN A 225 -4.31 2.76 -25.32
C ASN A 225 -3.71 1.36 -25.19
N TYR A 226 -2.41 1.27 -24.82
CA TYR A 226 -1.74 -0.01 -24.62
C TYR A 226 -2.41 -0.84 -23.52
N LEU A 227 -2.72 -0.25 -22.37
CA LEU A 227 -3.39 -0.96 -21.27
C LEU A 227 -4.78 -1.45 -21.68
N LEU A 228 -5.58 -0.60 -22.33
CA LEU A 228 -6.92 -0.95 -22.78
C LEU A 228 -6.90 -2.08 -23.83
N LYS A 229 -5.97 -2.07 -24.79
CA LYS A 229 -5.76 -3.17 -25.76
C LYS A 229 -5.37 -4.47 -25.08
N ASN A 230 -4.77 -4.40 -23.91
CA ASN A 230 -4.43 -5.56 -23.07
C ASN A 230 -5.54 -5.97 -22.08
N ASN A 231 -6.72 -5.37 -22.16
CA ASN A 231 -7.84 -5.58 -21.22
C ASN A 231 -7.48 -5.23 -19.77
N VAL A 232 -6.62 -4.25 -19.58
CA VAL A 232 -6.21 -3.71 -18.27
C VAL A 232 -6.83 -2.35 -18.07
N ILE A 233 -7.48 -2.14 -16.94
CA ILE A 233 -8.14 -0.87 -16.59
C ILE A 233 -7.12 0.13 -16.06
N PRO A 234 -6.88 1.28 -16.71
CA PRO A 234 -6.05 2.34 -16.17
C PRO A 234 -6.82 3.17 -15.13
N VAL A 235 -6.21 3.36 -13.96
CA VAL A 235 -6.72 4.23 -12.89
C VAL A 235 -5.69 5.30 -12.57
N PHE A 236 -6.04 6.57 -12.71
CA PHE A 236 -5.15 7.68 -12.41
C PHE A 236 -5.35 8.21 -11.00
N ALA A 237 -4.28 8.26 -10.23
CA ALA A 237 -4.23 8.78 -8.88
C ALA A 237 -4.57 10.29 -8.81
N VAL A 238 -4.75 10.81 -7.61
CA VAL A 238 -5.00 12.24 -7.41
C VAL A 238 -3.71 13.02 -7.71
N PRO A 239 -3.76 14.05 -8.58
CA PRO A 239 -2.58 14.85 -8.89
C PRO A 239 -1.97 15.47 -7.63
N ARG A 240 -0.64 15.39 -7.50
CA ARG A 240 0.14 15.97 -6.39
C ARG A 240 -0.26 15.48 -4.98
N LYS A 241 -0.85 14.29 -4.88
CA LYS A 241 -1.25 13.65 -3.61
C LYS A 241 -0.60 12.28 -3.49
N PRO A 242 0.68 12.20 -3.10
CA PRO A 242 1.46 10.95 -3.05
C PRO A 242 0.79 9.85 -2.25
N PHE A 243 0.19 10.16 -1.10
CA PHE A 243 -0.48 9.18 -0.24
C PHE A 243 -1.59 8.37 -0.95
N THR A 244 -2.07 8.84 -2.11
CA THR A 244 -3.05 8.09 -2.91
C THR A 244 -2.44 6.90 -3.64
N GLN A 245 -1.11 6.78 -3.64
CA GLN A 245 -0.31 5.66 -4.14
C GLN A 245 0.61 5.09 -3.05
N ALA A 246 0.11 5.00 -1.82
CA ALA A 246 0.92 4.67 -0.64
C ALA A 246 1.67 3.32 -0.73
N SER A 247 1.16 2.35 -1.50
CA SER A 247 1.82 1.05 -1.67
C SER A 247 3.11 1.19 -2.46
N ILE A 248 3.06 1.82 -3.64
CA ILE A 248 4.25 1.99 -4.48
C ILE A 248 5.25 2.95 -3.81
N GLU A 249 4.79 4.01 -3.15
CA GLU A 249 5.67 4.91 -2.41
C GLU A 249 6.39 4.23 -1.24
N GLY A 250 5.66 3.41 -0.47
CA GLY A 250 6.25 2.58 0.57
C GLY A 250 7.29 1.62 -0.01
N ASN A 251 7.02 1.04 -1.17
CA ASN A 251 7.94 0.16 -1.87
C ASN A 251 9.15 0.91 -2.45
N ASN A 252 8.98 2.12 -2.98
CA ASN A 252 10.08 2.97 -3.43
C ASN A 252 11.00 3.38 -2.27
N SER A 253 10.44 3.56 -1.06
CA SER A 253 11.24 3.74 0.15
C SER A 253 12.06 2.49 0.51
N VAL A 254 11.48 1.29 0.34
CA VAL A 254 12.20 0.02 0.54
C VAL A 254 13.30 -0.15 -0.50
N PHE A 255 13.02 0.11 -1.78
CA PHE A 255 14.00 0.12 -2.87
C PHE A 255 15.17 1.04 -2.54
N SER A 256 14.89 2.29 -2.18
CA SER A 256 15.95 3.25 -1.84
C SER A 256 16.82 2.78 -0.68
N LYS A 257 16.23 2.27 0.41
CA LYS A 257 16.98 1.88 1.61
C LYS A 257 17.71 0.55 1.49
N LYS A 258 17.10 -0.44 0.81
CA LYS A 258 17.61 -1.80 0.78
C LYS A 258 18.42 -2.14 -0.47
N PHE A 259 18.21 -1.37 -1.53
CA PHE A 259 18.93 -1.54 -2.79
C PHE A 259 19.82 -0.33 -3.08
N TRP A 260 19.25 0.82 -3.40
CA TRP A 260 20.02 1.95 -3.91
C TRP A 260 21.08 2.49 -2.93
N ASN A 261 20.71 2.74 -1.69
CA ASN A 261 21.60 3.31 -0.67
C ASN A 261 22.48 2.25 0.03
N ARG A 262 22.36 0.99 -0.35
CA ARG A 262 23.16 -0.08 0.25
C ARG A 262 24.48 -0.29 -0.49
N PHE A 263 24.53 0.05 -1.76
CA PHE A 263 25.68 -0.19 -2.62
C PHE A 263 26.19 1.11 -3.22
N ASP A 264 27.50 1.16 -3.40
CA ASP A 264 28.17 2.18 -4.20
C ASP A 264 28.41 1.60 -5.61
N PHE A 265 27.45 1.84 -6.50
CA PHE A 265 27.45 1.26 -7.84
C PHE A 265 28.48 1.92 -8.74
N LYS A 266 29.30 1.12 -9.42
CA LYS A 266 30.35 1.57 -10.33
C LYS A 266 29.96 1.47 -11.81
N SER A 267 28.93 0.70 -12.16
CA SER A 267 28.48 0.52 -13.54
C SER A 267 26.99 0.21 -13.63
N LEU A 268 26.41 0.45 -14.82
CA LEU A 268 25.03 0.07 -15.10
C LEU A 268 24.82 -1.45 -15.07
N LYS A 269 25.82 -2.22 -15.50
CA LYS A 269 25.77 -3.68 -15.45
C LYS A 269 25.66 -4.16 -14.01
N GLU A 270 26.47 -3.63 -13.12
CA GLU A 270 26.39 -3.96 -11.68
C GLU A 270 25.02 -3.64 -11.09
N ILE A 271 24.42 -2.51 -11.50
CA ILE A 271 23.05 -2.15 -11.09
C ILE A 271 22.07 -3.21 -11.57
N ASP A 272 22.13 -3.60 -12.85
CA ASP A 272 21.20 -4.56 -13.44
C ASP A 272 21.33 -5.94 -12.78
N ASP A 273 22.56 -6.44 -12.57
CA ASP A 273 22.83 -7.72 -11.92
C ASP A 273 22.31 -7.76 -10.47
N LYS A 274 22.61 -6.71 -9.69
CA LYS A 274 22.10 -6.61 -8.30
C LYS A 274 20.60 -6.36 -8.23
N LEU A 275 20.02 -5.68 -9.23
CA LEU A 275 18.58 -5.45 -9.29
C LEU A 275 17.80 -6.73 -9.54
N GLU A 276 18.35 -7.64 -10.35
CA GLU A 276 17.77 -8.96 -10.57
C GLU A 276 17.75 -9.77 -9.26
N LEU A 277 18.87 -9.79 -8.53
CA LEU A 277 18.95 -10.42 -7.21
C LEU A 277 17.92 -9.80 -6.22
N PHE A 278 17.76 -8.47 -6.25
CA PHE A 278 16.77 -7.78 -5.42
C PHE A 278 15.34 -8.19 -5.76
N ASN A 279 15.00 -8.32 -7.04
CA ASN A 279 13.69 -8.78 -7.49
C ASN A 279 13.43 -10.23 -7.08
N HIS A 280 14.39 -11.13 -7.25
CA HIS A 280 14.30 -12.52 -6.80
C HIS A 280 14.12 -12.63 -5.28
N SER A 281 14.89 -11.85 -4.51
CA SER A 281 14.75 -11.78 -3.05
C SER A 281 13.36 -11.26 -2.65
N SER A 282 12.82 -10.26 -3.36
CA SER A 282 11.47 -9.75 -3.13
C SER A 282 10.40 -10.82 -3.41
N GLN A 283 10.52 -11.53 -4.51
CA GLN A 283 9.59 -12.60 -4.89
C GLN A 283 9.57 -13.71 -3.84
N ARG A 284 10.75 -14.17 -3.42
CA ARG A 284 10.90 -15.18 -2.36
C ARG A 284 10.33 -14.69 -1.01
N TYR A 285 10.67 -13.45 -0.62
CA TYR A 285 10.20 -12.85 0.63
C TYR A 285 8.68 -12.72 0.70
N THR A 286 8.02 -12.40 -0.41
CA THR A 286 6.56 -12.27 -0.49
C THR A 286 5.85 -13.60 -0.68
N GLY A 287 6.59 -14.67 -1.05
CA GLY A 287 6.00 -15.96 -1.38
C GLY A 287 5.17 -15.95 -2.67
N TYR A 288 5.42 -15.00 -3.57
CA TYR A 288 4.68 -14.92 -4.82
C TYR A 288 4.94 -16.14 -5.70
N LYS A 289 3.86 -16.76 -6.13
CA LYS A 289 3.85 -17.82 -7.15
C LYS A 289 2.98 -17.37 -8.29
N ARG A 290 3.47 -17.50 -9.52
CA ARG A 290 2.66 -17.19 -10.69
C ARG A 290 1.48 -18.16 -10.76
N PRO A 291 0.23 -17.67 -10.91
CA PRO A 291 -0.91 -18.55 -11.09
C PRO A 291 -0.79 -19.39 -12.37
N GLU A 292 -1.13 -20.67 -12.30
CA GLU A 292 -1.09 -21.58 -13.44
C GLU A 292 -2.19 -21.28 -14.47
N LYS A 293 -3.31 -20.72 -14.03
CA LYS A 293 -4.45 -20.40 -14.90
C LYS A 293 -4.48 -18.93 -15.26
N ASN A 294 -4.56 -18.65 -16.56
CA ASN A 294 -4.93 -17.32 -17.04
C ASN A 294 -6.30 -16.94 -16.51
N HIS A 295 -6.46 -15.69 -16.07
CA HIS A 295 -7.77 -15.16 -15.68
C HIS A 295 -8.79 -15.40 -16.79
N GLN A 296 -10.01 -15.74 -16.36
CA GLN A 296 -11.15 -15.85 -17.29
C GLN A 296 -11.28 -14.52 -18.05
N LYS A 297 -11.51 -14.63 -19.37
CA LYS A 297 -11.85 -13.46 -20.20
C LYS A 297 -13.10 -12.81 -19.61
N ARG A 298 -12.94 -11.71 -18.91
CA ARG A 298 -14.07 -10.84 -18.52
C ARG A 298 -14.57 -10.14 -19.77
N ASN A 299 -15.87 -9.89 -19.86
CA ASN A 299 -16.41 -8.95 -20.83
C ASN A 299 -15.81 -7.57 -20.53
N PHE A 300 -14.75 -7.23 -21.24
CA PHE A 300 -14.00 -6.02 -21.02
C PHE A 300 -14.73 -4.85 -21.68
N SER A 301 -14.96 -3.80 -20.91
CA SER A 301 -15.46 -2.52 -21.41
C SER A 301 -14.34 -1.49 -21.27
N PRO A 302 -13.97 -0.78 -22.37
CA PRO A 302 -12.87 0.19 -22.34
C PRO A 302 -13.26 1.40 -21.51
N LYS A 303 -12.77 1.43 -20.29
CA LYS A 303 -13.00 2.49 -19.31
C LYS A 303 -11.68 2.97 -18.74
N VAL A 304 -11.57 4.28 -18.53
CA VAL A 304 -10.46 4.93 -17.84
C VAL A 304 -10.98 5.61 -16.59
N TYR A 305 -10.29 5.41 -15.48
CA TYR A 305 -10.71 5.98 -14.20
C TYR A 305 -9.75 7.05 -13.71
N PHE A 306 -10.31 8.11 -13.13
CA PHE A 306 -9.56 9.20 -12.55
C PHE A 306 -10.05 9.49 -11.14
N ILE A 307 -9.15 9.45 -10.16
CA ILE A 307 -9.45 9.91 -8.81
C ILE A 307 -9.14 11.38 -8.75
N ARG A 308 -10.12 12.20 -8.36
CA ARG A 308 -9.96 13.65 -8.33
C ARG A 308 -10.50 14.22 -7.02
N GLN A 309 -9.82 15.25 -6.53
CA GLN A 309 -10.34 16.06 -5.43
C GLN A 309 -11.21 17.18 -5.98
N VAL A 310 -12.37 17.36 -5.38
CA VAL A 310 -13.26 18.50 -5.68
C VAL A 310 -12.61 19.75 -5.10
N LYS A 311 -12.40 20.75 -5.97
CA LYS A 311 -11.76 22.02 -5.63
C LYS A 311 -12.80 23.13 -5.62
N GLU A 312 -12.58 24.08 -4.74
CA GLU A 312 -13.32 25.34 -4.72
C GLU A 312 -12.70 26.36 -5.68
N VAL A 313 -13.51 27.22 -6.25
CA VAL A 313 -13.05 28.38 -7.04
C VAL A 313 -13.14 29.62 -6.15
N SER A 314 -12.10 30.43 -6.11
CA SER A 314 -12.09 31.73 -5.44
C SER A 314 -13.16 32.67 -6.01
N GLU A 315 -13.75 33.50 -5.16
CA GLU A 315 -15.01 34.20 -5.25
C GLU A 315 -15.34 35.03 -6.51
N ASN A 316 -14.37 35.38 -7.32
CA ASN A 316 -14.61 36.20 -8.51
C ASN A 316 -15.01 35.45 -9.78
N LYS A 317 -15.28 34.15 -9.71
CA LYS A 317 -15.71 33.35 -10.85
C LYS A 317 -16.96 32.54 -10.51
N LYS A 318 -17.98 32.62 -11.36
CA LYS A 318 -19.30 31.99 -11.24
C LYS A 318 -19.34 30.45 -11.01
N ILE A 319 -18.22 29.77 -10.89
CA ILE A 319 -18.13 28.31 -10.71
C ILE A 319 -17.80 28.02 -9.26
N GLY A 320 -18.76 27.54 -8.46
CA GLY A 320 -18.57 27.30 -7.01
C GLY A 320 -17.63 26.17 -6.65
N ALA A 321 -17.75 25.00 -7.25
CA ALA A 321 -16.87 23.85 -7.04
C ALA A 321 -16.68 23.06 -8.34
N TYR A 322 -15.52 22.41 -8.51
CA TYR A 322 -15.24 21.64 -9.73
C TYR A 322 -14.24 20.51 -9.51
N VAL A 323 -14.26 19.55 -10.43
CA VAL A 323 -13.15 18.60 -10.65
C VAL A 323 -12.54 18.83 -12.02
N ASN A 324 -11.25 18.56 -12.13
CA ASN A 324 -10.54 18.62 -13.43
C ASN A 324 -10.22 17.20 -13.89
N VAL A 325 -10.80 16.81 -15.03
CA VAL A 325 -10.50 15.53 -15.70
C VAL A 325 -9.99 15.82 -17.09
N LEU A 326 -8.77 15.43 -17.39
CA LEU A 326 -8.10 15.67 -18.69
C LEU A 326 -8.30 17.11 -19.20
N ASN A 327 -7.97 18.08 -18.35
CA ASN A 327 -8.04 19.53 -18.61
C ASN A 327 -9.45 20.08 -18.89
N VAL A 328 -10.49 19.31 -18.56
CA VAL A 328 -11.88 19.78 -18.56
C VAL A 328 -12.33 20.02 -17.13
N LYS A 329 -12.74 21.25 -16.82
CA LYS A 329 -13.34 21.61 -15.52
C LYS A 329 -14.81 21.26 -15.53
N ILE A 330 -15.23 20.42 -14.59
CA ILE A 330 -16.59 19.91 -14.48
C ILE A 330 -17.17 20.44 -13.17
N PRO A 331 -18.27 21.23 -13.22
CA PRO A 331 -18.91 21.75 -12.01
C PRO A 331 -19.43 20.63 -11.12
N MET A 332 -19.23 20.78 -9.82
CA MET A 332 -19.62 19.83 -8.78
C MET A 332 -20.42 20.51 -7.67
N PRO A 333 -21.21 19.76 -6.86
CA PRO A 333 -21.85 20.29 -5.68
C PRO A 333 -20.81 20.84 -4.67
N LYS A 334 -21.10 22.00 -4.08
CA LYS A 334 -20.24 22.63 -3.05
C LYS A 334 -20.04 21.74 -1.82
N SER A 335 -21.03 20.93 -1.47
CA SER A 335 -20.96 19.97 -0.35
C SER A 335 -19.86 18.91 -0.49
N LEU A 336 -19.33 18.73 -1.70
CA LEU A 336 -18.25 17.78 -1.97
C LEU A 336 -16.85 18.43 -2.00
N VAL A 337 -16.74 19.73 -1.72
CA VAL A 337 -15.42 20.41 -1.68
C VAL A 337 -14.48 19.68 -0.73
N ASN A 338 -13.23 19.49 -1.16
CA ASN A 338 -12.17 18.73 -0.51
C ASN A 338 -12.35 17.20 -0.46
N TYR A 339 -13.51 16.65 -0.78
CA TYR A 339 -13.67 15.21 -0.92
C TYR A 339 -13.10 14.67 -2.24
N TYR A 340 -12.84 13.37 -2.26
CA TYR A 340 -12.41 12.65 -3.46
C TYR A 340 -13.59 12.02 -4.17
N VAL A 341 -13.58 12.09 -5.49
CA VAL A 341 -14.55 11.45 -6.38
C VAL A 341 -13.83 10.57 -7.38
N LEU A 342 -14.52 9.53 -7.85
CA LEU A 342 -14.07 8.64 -8.90
C LEU A 342 -14.78 9.00 -10.19
N SER A 343 -14.01 9.40 -11.20
CA SER A 343 -14.53 9.72 -12.53
C SER A 343 -14.27 8.54 -13.45
N GLU A 344 -15.31 7.91 -13.96
CA GLU A 344 -15.29 6.81 -14.93
C GLU A 344 -15.52 7.36 -16.33
N TRP A 345 -14.52 7.31 -17.18
CA TRP A 345 -14.66 7.61 -18.60
C TRP A 345 -14.94 6.35 -19.41
N ASN A 346 -16.16 6.20 -19.89
CA ASN A 346 -16.55 5.12 -20.77
C ASN A 346 -16.29 5.55 -22.21
N LEU A 347 -15.32 4.93 -22.87
CA LEU A 347 -14.88 5.33 -24.19
C LEU A 347 -15.88 4.95 -25.29
N ASN A 348 -16.56 3.79 -25.17
CA ASN A 348 -17.58 3.36 -26.14
C ASN A 348 -18.83 4.26 -26.12
N LYS A 349 -19.24 4.68 -24.93
CA LYS A 349 -20.40 5.55 -24.75
C LYS A 349 -20.04 7.04 -24.81
N GLU A 350 -18.76 7.37 -24.89
CA GLU A 350 -18.24 8.74 -24.81
C GLU A 350 -18.81 9.55 -23.65
N THR A 351 -19.00 8.91 -22.49
CA THR A 351 -19.59 9.53 -21.30
C THR A 351 -18.60 9.49 -20.13
N LEU A 352 -18.68 10.50 -19.27
CA LEU A 352 -18.00 10.56 -18.00
C LEU A 352 -19.01 10.52 -16.86
N ASN A 353 -18.91 9.48 -16.05
CA ASN A 353 -19.69 9.33 -14.84
C ASN A 353 -18.81 9.70 -13.64
N ILE A 354 -19.32 10.54 -12.75
CA ILE A 354 -18.60 10.95 -11.53
C ILE A 354 -19.34 10.38 -10.33
N TYR A 355 -18.61 9.59 -9.55
CA TYR A 355 -19.14 8.89 -8.39
C TYR A 355 -18.49 9.41 -7.10
N PHE A 356 -19.27 9.42 -6.05
CA PHE A 356 -18.79 9.62 -4.68
C PHE A 356 -18.97 8.34 -3.89
N GLU A 357 -17.89 7.87 -3.27
CA GLU A 357 -17.90 6.68 -2.43
C GLU A 357 -17.84 7.09 -0.96
N LYS A 358 -18.83 6.66 -0.19
CA LYS A 358 -18.85 6.79 1.26
C LYS A 358 -19.41 5.50 1.87
N ASP A 359 -18.77 5.01 2.92
CA ASP A 359 -19.19 3.80 3.64
C ASP A 359 -19.39 2.57 2.70
N LYS A 360 -18.52 2.44 1.69
CA LYS A 360 -18.58 1.43 0.62
C LYS A 360 -19.78 1.57 -0.34
N ILE A 361 -20.57 2.61 -0.19
CA ILE A 361 -21.69 2.93 -1.10
C ILE A 361 -21.16 3.86 -2.19
N HIS A 362 -21.37 3.45 -3.44
CA HIS A 362 -20.91 4.13 -4.65
C HIS A 362 -22.09 4.84 -5.31
N LYS A 363 -22.19 6.16 -5.13
CA LYS A 363 -23.30 6.98 -5.62
C LYS A 363 -22.90 7.78 -6.86
N LEU A 364 -23.66 7.67 -7.93
CA LEU A 364 -23.51 8.54 -9.11
C LEU A 364 -23.94 9.97 -8.75
N ILE A 365 -23.04 10.92 -8.91
CA ILE A 365 -23.27 12.34 -8.65
C ILE A 365 -23.55 13.10 -9.94
N LYS A 366 -22.84 12.75 -11.02
CA LYS A 366 -22.97 13.44 -12.29
C LYS A 366 -22.63 12.53 -13.46
N LYS A 367 -23.37 12.70 -14.57
CA LYS A 367 -23.08 12.07 -15.87
C LYS A 367 -23.07 13.17 -16.91
N ILE A 368 -22.06 13.16 -17.77
CA ILE A 368 -21.90 14.13 -18.87
C ILE A 368 -21.39 13.45 -20.14
N ASP A 369 -21.64 14.05 -21.28
CA ASP A 369 -20.99 13.68 -22.52
C ASP A 369 -19.52 14.08 -22.47
N PHE A 370 -18.64 13.13 -22.79
CA PHE A 370 -17.21 13.34 -22.73
C PHE A 370 -16.52 12.66 -23.93
N LYS A 371 -16.72 13.30 -25.09
CA LYS A 371 -16.24 12.78 -26.39
C LYS A 371 -14.72 12.76 -26.43
N ILE A 372 -14.17 11.71 -27.00
CA ILE A 372 -12.73 11.56 -27.22
C ILE A 372 -12.27 12.67 -28.16
N ASN A 373 -11.08 13.21 -27.91
CA ASN A 373 -10.48 14.20 -28.81
C ASN A 373 -10.29 13.62 -30.21
N LYS A 374 -10.65 14.38 -31.26
CA LYS A 374 -10.60 13.95 -32.67
C LYS A 374 -9.22 13.40 -33.05
N ARG A 375 -8.13 14.10 -32.71
CA ARG A 375 -6.75 13.63 -32.97
C ARG A 375 -6.44 12.31 -32.29
N SER A 376 -6.98 12.06 -31.11
CA SER A 376 -6.80 10.77 -30.42
C SER A 376 -7.58 9.65 -31.09
N LYS A 377 -8.78 9.93 -31.62
CA LYS A 377 -9.55 8.95 -32.41
C LYS A 377 -8.83 8.55 -33.69
N GLU A 378 -8.27 9.53 -34.42
CA GLU A 378 -7.55 9.28 -35.66
C GLU A 378 -6.22 8.53 -35.44
N LYS A 379 -5.57 8.75 -34.29
CA LYS A 379 -4.27 8.16 -33.98
C LYS A 379 -4.35 6.75 -33.42
N PHE A 380 -5.41 6.44 -32.70
CA PHE A 380 -5.59 5.16 -32.05
C PHE A 380 -6.90 4.56 -32.51
N ASP A 381 -6.87 3.30 -33.02
CA ASP A 381 -8.05 2.48 -33.20
C ASP A 381 -8.67 2.20 -31.83
N VAL A 382 -9.44 3.15 -31.36
CA VAL A 382 -10.09 3.07 -30.07
C VAL A 382 -11.48 2.49 -30.32
N PHE A 383 -11.57 1.17 -30.33
CA PHE A 383 -12.77 0.36 -30.11
C PHE A 383 -13.98 0.65 -31.01
#